data_5416271d6c5c4e3437d52363bca2e4eb
#
_entry.id   5416271d6c5c4e3437d52363bca2e4eb
#
_cell.length_a   1.000
_cell.length_b   1.000
_cell.length_c   1.000
_cell.angle_alpha   90.00
_cell.angle_beta   90.00
_cell.angle_gamma   90.00
#
_symmetry.space_group_name_H-M   'P 1'
#
loop_
_entity.id
_entity.type
_entity.pdbx_description
1 polymer ?
#
loop_
_entity_poly.entity_id
_entity_poly.type
_entity_poly.pdbx_seq_one_letter_code
_entity_poly.pdbx_strand_id
1 'polypeptide(L)'
;MSTIYTIACTDLHNLLARMKPATAKASDRLPVLERVRLSVDAFTMTAMATDRYRLFMDSAPVVSEEGTEDGERIARVFTLPATAADDFKRLGFAKAEHEHAKVEVTAAEVTVSTGTARLTYPALGADYPQTGTLMAGALEKITEGGAVETATAYNADYLAD
;
A
#
# COMPACT_ATOMS: atom_id res chain seq x y z
N MET A 1 18.36 -12.33 -1.73
CA MET A 1 17.32 -12.82 -0.82
C MET A 1 15.98 -12.29 -1.26
N SER A 2 14.98 -13.15 -1.32
CA SER A 2 13.58 -12.76 -1.61
C SER A 2 12.70 -13.18 -0.44
N THR A 3 11.64 -12.42 -0.21
CA THR A 3 10.56 -12.81 0.71
C THR A 3 9.28 -12.93 -0.10
N ILE A 4 8.51 -13.97 0.17
CA ILE A 4 7.26 -14.25 -0.53
C ILE A 4 6.12 -14.18 0.48
N TYR A 5 5.14 -13.33 0.20
CA TYR A 5 3.89 -13.22 0.94
C TYR A 5 2.76 -13.83 0.13
N THR A 6 1.90 -14.59 0.79
CA THR A 6 0.66 -15.10 0.18
C THR A 6 -0.52 -14.32 0.75
N ILE A 7 -1.29 -13.70 -0.13
CA ILE A 7 -2.45 -12.87 0.21
C ILE A 7 -3.61 -13.19 -0.73
N ALA A 8 -4.86 -13.06 -0.28
CA ALA A 8 -6.01 -13.21 -1.16
C ALA A 8 -5.97 -12.17 -2.29
N CYS A 9 -6.25 -12.58 -3.52
CA CYS A 9 -6.23 -11.71 -4.71
C CYS A 9 -7.16 -10.51 -4.55
N THR A 10 -8.37 -10.75 -4.02
CA THR A 10 -9.36 -9.70 -3.74
C THR A 10 -8.86 -8.69 -2.73
N ASP A 11 -8.19 -9.15 -1.67
CA ASP A 11 -7.67 -8.26 -0.63
C ASP A 11 -6.54 -7.38 -1.15
N LEU A 12 -5.60 -7.97 -1.88
CA LEU A 12 -4.51 -7.21 -2.49
C LEU A 12 -5.03 -6.17 -3.49
N HIS A 13 -6.00 -6.57 -4.35
CA HIS A 13 -6.65 -5.63 -5.27
C HIS A 13 -7.35 -4.50 -4.53
N ASN A 14 -8.15 -4.82 -3.51
CA ASN A 14 -8.93 -3.84 -2.76
C ASN A 14 -8.02 -2.85 -2.00
N LEU A 15 -6.94 -3.33 -1.40
CA LEU A 15 -5.94 -2.46 -0.77
C LEU A 15 -5.42 -1.40 -1.76
N LEU A 16 -4.96 -1.83 -2.94
CA LEU A 16 -4.42 -0.89 -3.92
C LEU A 16 -5.49 0.02 -4.51
N ALA A 17 -6.69 -0.50 -4.78
CA ALA A 17 -7.79 0.28 -5.33
C ALA A 17 -8.25 1.40 -4.38
N ARG A 18 -8.27 1.12 -3.06
CA ARG A 18 -8.61 2.13 -2.03
C ARG A 18 -7.52 3.16 -1.84
N MET A 19 -6.25 2.78 -2.04
CA MET A 19 -5.11 3.70 -1.89
C MET A 19 -4.93 4.62 -3.10
N LYS A 20 -5.31 4.16 -4.31
CA LYS A 20 -5.09 4.87 -5.56
C LYS A 20 -5.57 6.33 -5.56
N PRO A 21 -6.75 6.71 -5.03
CA PRO A 21 -7.18 8.11 -5.00
C PRO A 21 -6.28 9.03 -4.19
N ALA A 22 -5.53 8.51 -3.22
CA ALA A 22 -4.63 9.28 -2.38
C ALA A 22 -3.19 9.32 -2.91
N THR A 23 -2.89 8.74 -4.06
CA THR A 23 -1.57 8.87 -4.69
C THR A 23 -1.46 10.18 -5.47
N ALA A 24 -0.23 10.71 -5.57
CA ALA A 24 0.03 11.88 -6.41
C ALA A 24 -0.26 11.59 -7.88
N LYS A 25 -0.66 12.60 -8.64
CA LYS A 25 -0.84 12.50 -10.08
C LYS A 25 0.53 12.64 -10.79
N ALA A 26 0.69 12.02 -11.95
CA ALA A 26 1.93 12.12 -12.74
C ALA A 26 2.31 13.58 -13.07
N SER A 27 1.32 14.49 -13.16
CA SER A 27 1.52 15.92 -13.32
C SER A 27 2.30 16.58 -12.19
N ASP A 28 2.26 16.00 -10.99
CA ASP A 28 2.87 16.58 -9.78
C ASP A 28 4.38 16.33 -9.71
N ARG A 29 4.91 15.49 -10.62
CA ARG A 29 6.32 15.12 -10.72
C ARG A 29 6.92 14.59 -9.41
N LEU A 30 6.15 13.77 -8.71
CA LEU A 30 6.52 13.15 -7.44
C LEU A 30 6.43 11.62 -7.55
N PRO A 31 7.34 10.97 -8.28
CA PRO A 31 7.23 9.54 -8.64
C PRO A 31 7.13 8.61 -7.43
N VAL A 32 7.68 9.00 -6.29
CA VAL A 32 7.58 8.21 -5.05
C VAL A 32 6.13 8.21 -4.53
N LEU A 33 5.41 9.33 -4.65
CA LEU A 33 4.04 9.48 -4.20
C LEU A 33 3.00 8.97 -5.21
N GLU A 34 3.40 8.64 -6.44
CA GLU A 34 2.56 7.91 -7.42
C GLU A 34 2.46 6.41 -7.08
N ARG A 35 3.03 6.01 -5.97
CA ARG A 35 3.09 4.63 -5.52
C ARG A 35 2.37 4.44 -4.20
N VAL A 36 1.90 3.21 -3.98
CA VAL A 36 1.37 2.75 -2.71
C VAL A 36 2.50 2.10 -1.94
N ARG A 37 2.74 2.55 -0.72
CA ARG A 37 3.66 1.91 0.21
C ARG A 37 2.95 0.75 0.88
N LEU A 38 3.60 -0.40 0.88
CA LEU A 38 3.14 -1.62 1.53
C LEU A 38 4.15 -2.02 2.60
N SER A 39 3.66 -2.42 3.75
CA SER A 39 4.48 -3.00 4.81
C SER A 39 3.79 -4.25 5.36
N VAL A 40 4.56 -5.29 5.64
CA VAL A 40 4.04 -6.52 6.24
C VAL A 40 4.62 -6.69 7.62
N ASP A 41 3.74 -6.85 8.60
CA ASP A 41 4.08 -7.14 9.98
C ASP A 41 3.08 -8.16 10.55
N ALA A 42 3.58 -9.20 11.20
CA ALA A 42 2.79 -10.21 11.91
C ALA A 42 1.57 -10.73 11.15
N PHE A 43 1.73 -11.08 9.87
CA PHE A 43 0.65 -11.54 8.96
C PHE A 43 -0.39 -10.48 8.60
N THR A 44 -0.05 -9.22 8.73
CA THR A 44 -0.87 -8.10 8.27
C THR A 44 -0.10 -7.28 7.25
N MET A 45 -0.67 -7.13 6.06
CA MET A 45 -0.16 -6.20 5.04
C MET A 45 -0.90 -4.88 5.18
N THR A 46 -0.16 -3.82 5.49
CA THR A 46 -0.68 -2.46 5.58
C THR A 46 -0.29 -1.69 4.33
N ALA A 47 -1.27 -1.12 3.67
CA ALA A 47 -1.10 -0.22 2.53
C ALA A 47 -1.27 1.23 2.96
N MET A 48 -0.46 2.11 2.39
CA MET A 48 -0.48 3.54 2.66
C MET A 48 -0.21 4.33 1.39
N ALA A 49 -0.97 5.40 1.18
CA ALA A 49 -0.76 6.34 0.09
C ALA A 49 -0.95 7.78 0.56
N THR A 50 -0.20 8.70 -0.03
CA THR A 50 -0.31 10.13 0.24
C THR A 50 0.08 10.94 -1.00
N ASP A 51 -0.58 12.09 -1.19
CA ASP A 51 -0.25 13.11 -2.19
C ASP A 51 0.29 14.40 -1.54
N ARG A 52 0.71 14.33 -0.27
CA ARG A 52 1.11 15.40 0.66
C ARG A 52 -0.05 16.10 1.38
N TYR A 53 -1.26 16.03 0.85
CA TYR A 53 -2.45 16.72 1.41
C TYR A 53 -3.40 15.73 2.08
N ARG A 54 -3.43 14.49 1.59
CA ARG A 54 -4.24 13.38 2.09
C ARG A 54 -3.34 12.20 2.46
N LEU A 55 -3.75 11.42 3.43
CA LEU A 55 -3.12 10.16 3.79
C LEU A 55 -4.22 9.11 3.94
N PHE A 56 -4.13 8.05 3.13
CA PHE A 56 -4.99 6.88 3.24
C PHE A 56 -4.17 5.71 3.76
N MET A 57 -4.80 4.92 4.63
CA MET A 57 -4.21 3.70 5.16
C MET A 57 -5.30 2.65 5.32
N ASP A 58 -4.98 1.41 4.94
CA ASP A 58 -5.84 0.24 5.12
C ASP A 58 -4.96 -1.01 5.29
N SER A 59 -5.54 -2.11 5.75
CA SER A 59 -4.81 -3.34 5.97
C SER A 59 -5.61 -4.58 5.60
N ALA A 60 -4.89 -5.65 5.25
CA ALA A 60 -5.46 -6.95 4.95
C ALA A 60 -4.60 -8.08 5.53
N PRO A 61 -5.19 -9.26 5.83
CA PRO A 61 -4.45 -10.39 6.34
C PRO A 61 -3.55 -11.01 5.27
N VAL A 62 -2.35 -11.43 5.67
CA VAL A 62 -1.44 -12.26 4.89
C VAL A 62 -1.57 -13.72 5.37
N VAL A 63 -1.74 -14.63 4.43
CA VAL A 63 -1.96 -16.05 4.74
C VAL A 63 -0.67 -16.74 5.17
N SER A 64 0.42 -16.46 4.48
CA SER A 64 1.74 -17.01 4.80
C SER A 64 2.88 -16.10 4.37
N GLU A 65 4.02 -16.28 5.01
CA GLU A 65 5.29 -15.64 4.70
C GLU A 65 6.35 -16.73 4.54
N GLU A 66 7.10 -16.71 3.43
CA GLU A 66 8.18 -17.65 3.12
C GLU A 66 9.47 -16.87 2.85
N GLY A 67 10.63 -17.43 3.23
CA GLY A 67 11.94 -16.83 2.89
C GLY A 67 12.54 -15.92 3.95
N THR A 68 12.02 -15.92 5.17
CA THR A 68 12.69 -15.31 6.33
C THR A 68 13.68 -16.30 6.91
N GLU A 69 14.97 -16.02 6.77
CA GLU A 69 16.01 -16.71 7.56
C GLU A 69 16.07 -16.08 8.96
N ASP A 70 16.20 -16.95 9.99
CA ASP A 70 16.54 -16.61 11.37
C ASP A 70 15.55 -15.76 12.18
N GLY A 71 14.28 -16.09 12.21
CA GLY A 71 13.39 -15.69 13.32
C GLY A 71 13.17 -14.19 13.57
N GLU A 72 13.88 -13.32 12.88
CA GLU A 72 13.76 -11.87 12.97
C GLU A 72 12.71 -11.38 11.96
N ARG A 73 11.50 -11.18 12.44
CA ARG A 73 10.40 -10.56 11.66
C ARG A 73 10.68 -9.07 11.47
N ILE A 74 11.53 -8.75 10.52
CA ILE A 74 11.71 -7.36 10.12
C ILE A 74 10.52 -6.97 9.24
N ALA A 75 9.73 -6.00 9.68
CA ALA A 75 8.67 -5.43 8.86
C ALA A 75 9.24 -5.01 7.50
N ARG A 76 8.85 -5.72 6.44
CA ARG A 76 9.38 -5.45 5.11
C ARG A 76 8.53 -4.40 4.43
N VAL A 77 9.20 -3.38 3.94
CA VAL A 77 8.56 -2.25 3.25
C VAL A 77 8.92 -2.31 1.78
N PHE A 78 7.91 -2.21 0.94
CA PHE A 78 8.05 -2.13 -0.51
C PHE A 78 6.96 -1.24 -1.10
N THR A 79 7.07 -0.92 -2.38
CA THR A 79 6.08 -0.08 -3.05
C THR A 79 5.60 -0.71 -4.35
N LEU A 80 4.32 -0.49 -4.66
CA LEU A 80 3.73 -0.80 -5.95
C LEU A 80 3.20 0.49 -6.60
N PRO A 81 3.27 0.63 -7.93
CA PRO A 81 2.67 1.78 -8.60
C PRO A 81 1.15 1.78 -8.41
N ALA A 82 0.52 2.94 -8.32
CA ALA A 82 -0.94 3.04 -8.20
C ALA A 82 -1.67 2.37 -9.38
N THR A 83 -1.04 2.31 -10.56
CA THR A 83 -1.56 1.62 -11.75
C THR A 83 -1.66 0.11 -11.57
N ALA A 84 -0.95 -0.49 -10.59
CA ALA A 84 -1.08 -1.92 -10.29
C ALA A 84 -2.51 -2.33 -9.94
N ALA A 85 -3.31 -1.43 -9.35
CA ALA A 85 -4.73 -1.68 -9.10
C ALA A 85 -5.51 -1.95 -10.40
N ASP A 86 -5.21 -1.21 -11.47
CA ASP A 86 -5.84 -1.40 -12.78
C ASP A 86 -5.38 -2.69 -13.46
N ASP A 87 -4.08 -3.02 -13.32
CA ASP A 87 -3.51 -4.26 -13.83
C ASP A 87 -4.16 -5.47 -13.16
N PHE A 88 -4.32 -5.44 -11.84
CA PHE A 88 -4.99 -6.50 -11.07
C PHE A 88 -6.47 -6.62 -11.44
N LYS A 89 -7.16 -5.50 -11.65
CA LYS A 89 -8.55 -5.51 -12.14
C LYS A 89 -8.66 -6.18 -13.51
N ARG A 90 -7.75 -5.87 -14.45
CA ARG A 90 -7.70 -6.49 -15.79
C ARG A 90 -7.44 -7.99 -15.73
N LEU A 91 -6.62 -8.44 -14.79
CA LEU A 91 -6.31 -9.85 -14.57
C LEU A 91 -7.38 -10.61 -13.75
N GLY A 92 -8.44 -9.93 -13.35
CA GLY A 92 -9.56 -10.55 -12.65
C GLY A 92 -9.39 -10.70 -11.14
N PHE A 93 -8.36 -10.13 -10.52
CA PHE A 93 -8.13 -10.21 -9.06
C PHE A 93 -9.34 -9.74 -8.25
N ALA A 94 -10.06 -8.73 -8.73
CA ALA A 94 -11.26 -8.22 -8.07
C ALA A 94 -12.40 -9.26 -7.92
N LYS A 95 -12.35 -10.35 -8.71
CA LYS A 95 -13.36 -11.40 -8.75
C LYS A 95 -12.84 -12.76 -8.29
N ALA A 96 -11.56 -12.84 -7.96
CA ALA A 96 -10.86 -14.08 -7.61
C ALA A 96 -10.97 -14.36 -6.10
N GLU A 97 -12.19 -14.52 -5.58
CA GLU A 97 -12.47 -14.62 -4.14
C GLU A 97 -11.75 -15.78 -3.42
N HIS A 98 -11.37 -16.82 -4.16
CA HIS A 98 -10.72 -18.00 -3.60
C HIS A 98 -9.28 -18.18 -4.07
N GLU A 99 -8.77 -17.26 -4.87
CA GLU A 99 -7.40 -17.32 -5.35
C GLU A 99 -6.47 -16.48 -4.45
N HIS A 100 -5.24 -17.00 -4.34
CA HIS A 100 -4.18 -16.31 -3.63
C HIS A 100 -3.11 -15.83 -4.62
N ALA A 101 -2.63 -14.62 -4.38
CA ALA A 101 -1.47 -14.07 -5.04
C ALA A 101 -0.23 -14.30 -4.18
N LYS A 102 0.89 -14.63 -4.82
CA LYS A 102 2.22 -14.61 -4.21
C LYS A 102 2.88 -13.28 -4.57
N VAL A 103 3.27 -12.55 -3.55
CA VAL A 103 4.00 -11.28 -3.66
C VAL A 103 5.44 -11.54 -3.28
N GLU A 104 6.32 -11.69 -4.25
CA GLU A 104 7.75 -11.86 -4.07
C GLU A 104 8.44 -10.51 -4.07
N VAL A 105 9.13 -10.19 -2.99
CA VAL A 105 9.83 -8.91 -2.79
C VAL A 105 11.33 -9.16 -2.78
N THR A 106 12.03 -8.50 -3.67
CA THR A 106 13.49 -8.45 -3.75
C THR A 106 13.99 -7.00 -3.58
N ALA A 107 15.29 -6.79 -3.56
CA ALA A 107 15.87 -5.46 -3.54
C ALA A 107 15.62 -4.67 -4.85
N ALA A 108 15.41 -5.37 -5.97
CA ALA A 108 15.29 -4.76 -7.30
C ALA A 108 13.85 -4.66 -7.78
N GLU A 109 13.00 -5.61 -7.40
CA GLU A 109 11.65 -5.72 -7.97
C GLU A 109 10.66 -6.37 -7.01
N VAL A 110 9.39 -6.11 -7.26
CA VAL A 110 8.25 -6.78 -6.64
C VAL A 110 7.50 -7.53 -7.71
N THR A 111 7.41 -8.84 -7.57
CA THR A 111 6.66 -9.71 -8.48
C THR A 111 5.39 -10.21 -7.82
N VAL A 112 4.26 -9.98 -8.46
CA VAL A 112 2.95 -10.51 -8.05
C VAL A 112 2.56 -11.61 -9.02
N SER A 113 2.33 -12.81 -8.53
CA SER A 113 1.96 -13.96 -9.34
C SER A 113 0.76 -14.71 -8.78
N THR A 114 -0.06 -15.26 -9.70
CA THR A 114 -1.13 -16.21 -9.43
C THR A 114 -0.85 -17.49 -10.23
N GLY A 115 -1.74 -18.46 -10.19
CA GLY A 115 -1.63 -19.67 -11.04
C GLY A 115 -1.59 -19.39 -12.54
N THR A 116 -2.09 -18.24 -13.00
CA THR A 116 -2.28 -17.91 -14.42
C THR A 116 -1.61 -16.62 -14.88
N ALA A 117 -1.17 -15.77 -13.97
CA ALA A 117 -0.63 -14.44 -14.29
C ALA A 117 0.61 -14.11 -13.44
N ARG A 118 1.51 -13.36 -14.04
CA ARG A 118 2.68 -12.79 -13.34
C ARG A 118 2.91 -11.36 -13.78
N LEU A 119 3.08 -10.46 -12.81
CA LEU A 119 3.38 -9.06 -13.01
C LEU A 119 4.62 -8.70 -12.20
N THR A 120 5.53 -7.97 -12.80
CA THR A 120 6.74 -7.51 -12.12
C THR A 120 6.84 -6.00 -12.21
N TYR A 121 7.10 -5.37 -11.08
CA TYR A 121 7.25 -3.93 -10.94
C TYR A 121 8.63 -3.62 -10.35
N PRO A 122 9.31 -2.56 -10.81
CA PRO A 122 10.58 -2.16 -10.19
C PRO A 122 10.35 -1.74 -8.74
N ALA A 123 11.20 -2.24 -7.83
CA ALA A 123 11.27 -1.71 -6.48
C ALA A 123 11.97 -0.35 -6.56
N LEU A 124 11.22 0.74 -6.38
CA LEU A 124 11.84 2.03 -6.17
C LEU A 124 12.30 2.11 -4.71
N GLY A 125 13.53 2.57 -4.52
CA GLY A 125 14.16 2.68 -3.22
C GLY A 125 13.36 3.54 -2.23
N ALA A 126 13.73 3.41 -0.98
CA ALA A 126 12.94 3.64 0.23
C ALA A 126 12.64 5.10 0.63
N ASP A 127 12.69 6.07 -0.25
CA ASP A 127 12.47 7.49 0.10
C ASP A 127 10.97 7.86 0.21
N TYR A 128 10.12 6.89 0.53
CA TYR A 128 8.72 7.21 0.83
C TYR A 128 8.65 8.01 2.13
N PRO A 129 7.82 9.09 2.19
CA PRO A 129 7.73 9.94 3.38
C PRO A 129 7.48 9.15 4.66
N GLN A 130 8.15 9.54 5.74
CA GLN A 130 7.96 8.94 7.07
C GLN A 130 6.63 9.41 7.67
N THR A 131 5.55 8.79 7.26
CA THR A 131 4.18 9.16 7.65
C THR A 131 3.82 8.71 9.07
N GLY A 132 4.57 7.78 9.66
CA GLY A 132 4.33 7.29 11.02
C GLY A 132 4.36 8.40 12.07
N THR A 133 5.29 9.34 11.96
CA THR A 133 5.40 10.49 12.86
C THR A 133 4.22 11.47 12.70
N LEU A 134 3.76 11.66 11.46
CA LEU A 134 2.60 12.51 11.18
C LEU A 134 1.31 11.90 11.75
N MET A 135 1.14 10.58 11.63
CA MET A 135 -0.02 9.89 12.19
C MET A 135 0.00 9.86 13.71
N ALA A 136 1.16 9.62 14.32
CA ALA A 136 1.29 9.66 15.78
C ALA A 136 0.92 11.05 16.34
N GLY A 137 1.42 12.12 15.74
CA GLY A 137 1.08 13.48 16.12
C GLY A 137 -0.38 13.86 15.88
N ALA A 138 -1.03 13.31 14.84
CA ALA A 138 -2.46 13.53 14.60
C ALA A 138 -3.32 12.78 15.62
N LEU A 139 -2.97 11.54 15.95
CA LEU A 139 -3.67 10.73 16.97
C LEU A 139 -3.51 11.35 18.36
N GLU A 140 -2.33 11.85 18.71
CA GLU A 140 -2.08 12.54 19.98
C GLU A 140 -2.99 13.75 20.13
N LYS A 141 -3.11 14.59 19.09
CA LYS A 141 -4.01 15.75 19.10
C LYS A 141 -5.48 15.38 19.25
N ILE A 142 -5.91 14.26 18.66
CA ILE A 142 -7.29 13.76 18.81
C ILE A 142 -7.54 13.25 20.22
N THR A 143 -6.58 12.53 20.82
CA THR A 143 -6.72 11.96 22.17
C THR A 143 -6.60 13.00 23.27
N GLU A 144 -5.82 14.07 23.07
CA GLU A 144 -5.69 15.18 24.00
C GLU A 144 -6.89 16.14 24.00
N GLY A 145 -7.91 15.87 23.17
CA GLY A 145 -9.11 16.70 23.12
C GLY A 145 -8.87 18.08 22.54
N GLY A 146 -7.85 18.22 21.68
CA GLY A 146 -7.59 19.43 20.93
C GLY A 146 -8.85 19.89 20.19
N ALA A 147 -9.22 21.15 20.33
CA ALA A 147 -10.39 21.71 19.67
C ALA A 147 -10.32 21.43 18.17
N VAL A 148 -11.25 20.65 17.67
CA VAL A 148 -11.44 20.50 16.22
C VAL A 148 -11.85 21.87 15.71
N GLU A 149 -11.00 22.49 14.90
CA GLU A 149 -11.39 23.73 14.22
C GLU A 149 -12.67 23.47 13.44
N THR A 150 -13.72 24.16 13.79
CA THR A 150 -15.06 23.97 13.21
C THR A 150 -15.19 24.58 11.81
N ALA A 151 -14.14 25.21 11.29
CA ALA A 151 -14.10 25.79 9.95
C ALA A 151 -12.95 25.16 9.15
N THR A 152 -13.17 24.01 8.55
CA THR A 152 -12.22 23.38 7.62
C THR A 152 -12.69 23.66 6.20
N ALA A 153 -11.89 24.38 5.42
CA ALA A 153 -12.11 24.52 3.99
C ALA A 153 -11.52 23.31 3.26
N TYR A 154 -12.35 22.60 2.51
CA TYR A 154 -11.92 21.47 1.69
C TYR A 154 -11.84 21.88 0.21
N ASN A 155 -10.82 21.41 -0.47
CA ASN A 155 -10.82 21.49 -1.93
C ASN A 155 -11.87 20.51 -2.48
N ALA A 156 -12.81 21.02 -3.27
CA ALA A 156 -13.91 20.23 -3.82
C ALA A 156 -13.42 19.03 -4.66
N ASP A 157 -12.27 19.16 -5.33
CA ASP A 157 -11.68 18.07 -6.11
C ASP A 157 -11.27 16.86 -5.24
N TYR A 158 -10.99 17.07 -3.96
CA TYR A 158 -10.65 15.99 -3.02
C TYR A 158 -11.86 15.33 -2.38
N LEU A 159 -13.04 15.92 -2.53
CA LEU A 159 -14.30 15.35 -2.02
C LEU A 159 -15.03 14.51 -3.08
N ALA A 160 -14.61 14.60 -4.34
CA ALA A 160 -15.26 13.93 -5.48
C ALA A 160 -14.66 12.54 -5.80
N ASP A 161 -13.57 12.12 -5.13
CA ASP A 161 -12.87 10.84 -5.34
C ASP A 161 -13.44 9.68 -4.51
#